data_86594bc069a6fafa5cb60b3376d52eea
#
_entry.id   86594bc069a6fafa5cb60b3376d52eea
#
_cell.length_a   1.000
_cell.length_b   1.000
_cell.length_c   1.000
_cell.angle_alpha   90.00
_cell.angle_beta   90.00
_cell.angle_gamma   90.00
#
_symmetry.space_group_name_H-M   'P 1'
#
loop_
_entity.id
_entity.type
_entity.pdbx_description
1 polymer ?
#
loop_
_entity_poly.entity_id
_entity_poly.type
_entity_poly.pdbx_seq_one_letter_code
_entity_poly.pdbx_strand_id
1 'polypeptide(L)'
;MMKDWNLNLYDELVFCGYGEPTERLDDLLTIARKVKATTHLKIRINTNGLSDLINGKPTAPLLKGVIDSVSVSLNECSAEEYNALCHPKFGPDAYDAMLQFTKDVKNYVPHVAMSVVGVIPRDHIEKCRDIAAELKVPFRVR
;
A
#
# COMPACT_ATOMS: atom_id res chain seq x y z
N MET A 1 -7.53 22.25 7.67
CA MET A 1 -8.39 21.13 7.31
C MET A 1 -8.53 20.11 8.44
N MET A 2 -7.46 19.51 8.92
CA MET A 2 -7.55 18.54 10.02
C MET A 2 -7.95 19.14 11.35
N LYS A 3 -7.71 20.42 11.56
CA LYS A 3 -8.05 21.10 12.81
C LYS A 3 -9.55 21.15 13.09
N ASP A 4 -10.38 21.01 12.06
CA ASP A 4 -11.84 21.03 12.20
C ASP A 4 -12.42 19.65 12.52
N TRP A 5 -11.55 18.63 12.62
CA TRP A 5 -11.96 17.25 12.87
C TRP A 5 -11.67 16.86 14.31
N ASN A 6 -12.62 16.20 14.94
CA ASN A 6 -12.36 15.60 16.24
C ASN A 6 -11.74 14.23 16.05
N LEU A 7 -10.43 14.18 15.92
CA LEU A 7 -9.69 12.95 15.62
C LEU A 7 -9.76 11.92 16.75
N ASN A 8 -10.14 12.32 17.95
CA ASN A 8 -10.29 11.40 19.07
C ASN A 8 -11.48 10.46 18.93
N LEU A 9 -12.40 10.74 17.99
CA LEU A 9 -13.53 9.87 17.68
C LEU A 9 -13.16 8.73 16.72
N TYR A 10 -11.95 8.75 16.16
CA TYR A 10 -11.53 7.79 15.16
C TYR A 10 -10.39 6.94 15.68
N ASP A 11 -10.30 5.69 15.21
CA ASP A 11 -9.21 4.78 15.58
C ASP A 11 -8.10 4.76 14.54
N GLU A 12 -8.40 5.16 13.30
CA GLU A 12 -7.46 5.03 12.18
C GLU A 12 -7.59 6.19 11.20
N LEU A 13 -6.43 6.65 10.71
CA LEU A 13 -6.34 7.59 9.58
C LEU A 13 -5.82 6.81 8.39
N VAL A 14 -6.52 6.88 7.25
CA VAL A 14 -6.17 6.15 6.04
C VAL A 14 -5.78 7.12 4.94
N PHE A 15 -4.58 6.95 4.39
CA PHE A 15 -4.15 7.66 3.18
C PHE A 15 -4.56 6.84 1.97
N CYS A 16 -5.53 7.34 1.24
CA CYS A 16 -6.05 6.75 0.01
C CYS A 16 -6.69 7.86 -0.80
N GLY A 17 -7.36 7.53 -1.90
CA GLY A 17 -8.13 8.50 -2.67
C GLY A 17 -7.76 8.49 -4.14
N TYR A 18 -7.95 9.62 -4.81
CA TYR A 18 -7.66 9.75 -6.22
C TYR A 18 -6.15 9.74 -6.45
N GLY A 19 -5.68 8.73 -7.19
CA GLY A 19 -4.26 8.55 -7.43
C GLY A 19 -3.55 7.80 -6.32
N GLU A 20 -2.25 7.81 -6.38
CA GLU A 20 -1.39 7.02 -5.49
C GLU A 20 -0.81 7.92 -4.38
N PRO A 21 -1.09 7.60 -3.09
CA PRO A 21 -0.59 8.44 -1.98
C PRO A 21 0.92 8.65 -1.99
N THR A 22 1.70 7.65 -2.41
CA THR A 22 3.16 7.74 -2.40
C THR A 22 3.74 8.64 -3.48
N GLU A 23 2.93 9.12 -4.42
CA GLU A 23 3.35 10.18 -5.36
C GLU A 23 3.65 11.48 -4.62
N ARG A 24 3.06 11.67 -3.45
CA ARG A 24 3.30 12.82 -2.59
C ARG A 24 3.85 12.36 -1.25
N LEU A 25 4.86 11.51 -1.30
CA LEU A 25 5.38 10.83 -0.12
C LEU A 25 5.87 11.81 0.96
N ASP A 26 6.57 12.88 0.59
CA ASP A 26 7.07 13.84 1.56
C ASP A 26 5.94 14.52 2.32
N ASP A 27 4.88 14.91 1.62
CA ASP A 27 3.69 15.52 2.24
C ASP A 27 2.99 14.52 3.15
N LEU A 28 2.85 13.28 2.68
CA LEU A 28 2.23 12.20 3.44
C LEU A 28 2.99 11.96 4.75
N LEU A 29 4.30 11.85 4.69
CA LEU A 29 5.15 11.62 5.87
C LEU A 29 5.07 12.80 6.85
N THR A 30 5.05 14.02 6.35
CA THR A 30 4.91 15.22 7.18
C THR A 30 3.60 15.20 7.97
N ILE A 31 2.49 14.91 7.28
CA ILE A 31 1.17 14.84 7.91
C ILE A 31 1.13 13.67 8.90
N ALA A 32 1.64 12.51 8.52
CA ALA A 32 1.62 11.32 9.36
C ALA A 32 2.41 11.52 10.64
N ARG A 33 3.59 12.13 10.57
CA ARG A 33 4.41 12.43 11.74
C ARG A 33 3.67 13.38 12.70
N LYS A 34 2.99 14.38 12.14
CA LYS A 34 2.23 15.34 12.94
C LYS A 34 1.05 14.65 13.64
N VAL A 35 0.34 13.78 12.94
CA VAL A 35 -0.77 13.02 13.52
C VAL A 35 -0.26 12.11 14.63
N LYS A 36 0.86 11.41 14.43
CA LYS A 36 1.46 10.55 15.45
C LYS A 36 1.88 11.33 16.70
N ALA A 37 2.36 12.56 16.52
CA ALA A 37 2.80 13.39 17.64
C ALA A 37 1.63 13.97 18.45
N THR A 38 0.45 14.13 17.85
CA THR A 38 -0.66 14.86 18.45
C THR A 38 -1.90 14.00 18.73
N THR A 39 -1.96 12.76 18.24
CA THR A 39 -3.13 11.89 18.41
C THR A 39 -2.70 10.45 18.71
N HIS A 40 -3.69 9.61 19.06
CA HIS A 40 -3.50 8.17 19.27
C HIS A 40 -3.83 7.35 18.03
N LEU A 41 -4.14 7.98 16.90
CA LEU A 41 -4.59 7.30 15.69
C LEU A 41 -3.55 6.37 15.13
N LYS A 42 -4.00 5.22 14.64
CA LYS A 42 -3.21 4.34 13.78
C LYS A 42 -3.25 4.90 12.36
N ILE A 43 -2.16 4.77 11.64
CA ILE A 43 -2.05 5.31 10.28
C ILE A 43 -1.88 4.17 9.29
N ARG A 44 -2.74 4.15 8.27
CA ARG A 44 -2.70 3.17 7.19
C ARG A 44 -2.54 3.85 5.84
N ILE A 45 -1.74 3.23 4.97
CA ILE A 45 -1.64 3.62 3.56
C ILE A 45 -2.25 2.52 2.70
N ASN A 46 -3.11 2.89 1.76
CA ASN A 46 -3.53 2.02 0.66
C ASN A 46 -2.74 2.42 -0.57
N THR A 47 -1.92 1.53 -1.10
CA THR A 47 -0.96 1.87 -2.15
C THR A 47 -0.94 0.83 -3.27
N ASN A 48 -0.52 1.26 -4.47
CA ASN A 48 -0.26 0.35 -5.57
C ASN A 48 1.10 -0.37 -5.45
N GLY A 49 1.89 -0.05 -4.42
CA GLY A 49 3.17 -0.70 -4.19
C GLY A 49 4.31 -0.21 -5.08
N LEU A 50 4.12 0.84 -5.84
CA LEU A 50 5.11 1.37 -6.79
C LEU A 50 5.90 2.55 -6.23
N SER A 51 5.86 2.75 -4.92
CA SER A 51 6.50 3.88 -4.24
C SER A 51 7.98 4.04 -4.59
N ASP A 52 8.71 2.94 -4.64
CA ASP A 52 10.15 2.99 -4.96
C ASP A 52 10.41 3.47 -6.38
N LEU A 53 9.60 3.02 -7.33
CA LEU A 53 9.71 3.48 -8.73
C LEU A 53 9.29 4.94 -8.86
N ILE A 54 8.23 5.33 -8.18
CA ILE A 54 7.71 6.71 -8.22
C ILE A 54 8.75 7.69 -7.68
N ASN A 55 9.40 7.34 -6.59
CA ASN A 55 10.33 8.23 -5.88
C ASN A 55 11.80 8.03 -6.27
N GLY A 56 12.10 7.02 -7.10
CA GLY A 56 13.46 6.75 -7.58
C GLY A 56 14.43 6.31 -6.49
N LYS A 57 13.92 5.75 -5.40
CA LYS A 57 14.75 5.30 -4.27
C LYS A 57 13.94 4.33 -3.40
N PRO A 58 14.60 3.51 -2.55
CA PRO A 58 13.88 2.69 -1.57
C PRO A 58 13.10 3.57 -0.58
N THR A 59 11.80 3.33 -0.44
CA THR A 59 10.93 4.15 0.40
C THR A 59 10.43 3.43 1.65
N ALA A 60 10.47 2.09 1.68
CA ALA A 60 9.98 1.33 2.83
C ALA A 60 10.60 1.77 4.17
N PRO A 61 11.92 2.01 4.28
CA PRO A 61 12.51 2.47 5.54
C PRO A 61 11.94 3.78 6.06
N LEU A 62 11.45 4.65 5.16
CA LEU A 62 10.88 5.94 5.54
C LEU A 62 9.56 5.81 6.29
N LEU A 63 8.89 4.66 6.18
CA LEU A 63 7.61 4.42 6.82
C LEU A 63 7.75 3.91 8.25
N LYS A 64 8.95 3.51 8.66
CA LYS A 64 9.21 2.96 9.98
C LYS A 64 8.86 3.97 11.09
N GLY A 65 8.05 3.52 12.06
CA GLY A 65 7.66 4.35 13.20
C GLY A 65 6.63 5.41 12.88
N VAL A 66 6.23 5.56 11.62
CA VAL A 66 5.27 6.58 11.17
C VAL A 66 3.97 5.93 10.71
N ILE A 67 4.08 4.83 9.98
CA ILE A 67 2.93 4.12 9.40
C ILE A 67 2.74 2.80 10.14
N ASP A 68 1.50 2.51 10.53
CA ASP A 68 1.15 1.30 11.28
C ASP A 68 0.72 0.15 10.37
N SER A 69 0.10 0.45 9.23
CA SER A 69 -0.42 -0.55 8.31
C SER A 69 -0.23 -0.11 6.86
N VAL A 70 0.10 -1.07 5.99
CA VAL A 70 0.16 -0.86 4.55
C VAL A 70 -0.70 -1.91 3.87
N SER A 71 -1.64 -1.48 3.04
CA SER A 71 -2.43 -2.37 2.18
C SER A 71 -1.97 -2.18 0.75
N VAL A 72 -1.39 -3.22 0.15
CA VAL A 72 -0.86 -3.18 -1.21
C VAL A 72 -1.88 -3.78 -2.16
N SER A 73 -2.21 -3.05 -3.22
CA SER A 73 -3.10 -3.53 -4.26
C SER A 73 -2.33 -4.46 -5.20
N LEU A 74 -2.51 -5.78 -5.02
CA LEU A 74 -1.89 -6.79 -5.88
C LEU A 74 -2.51 -6.78 -7.27
N ASN A 75 -3.82 -6.67 -7.32
CA ASN A 75 -4.67 -6.50 -8.50
C ASN A 75 -4.75 -7.71 -9.43
N GLU A 76 -3.66 -8.43 -9.73
CA GLU A 76 -3.69 -9.60 -10.58
C GLU A 76 -2.62 -10.63 -10.21
N CYS A 77 -2.74 -11.82 -10.79
CA CYS A 77 -1.97 -12.99 -10.38
C CYS A 77 -0.65 -13.18 -11.14
N SER A 78 -0.34 -12.33 -12.11
CA SER A 78 0.93 -12.36 -12.85
C SER A 78 1.24 -11.01 -13.43
N ALA A 79 2.50 -10.81 -13.83
CA ALA A 79 2.92 -9.55 -14.45
C ALA A 79 2.14 -9.29 -15.74
N GLU A 80 1.90 -10.33 -16.55
CA GLU A 80 1.16 -10.20 -17.79
C GLU A 80 -0.28 -9.72 -17.56
N GLU A 81 -1.00 -10.37 -16.64
CA GLU A 81 -2.38 -10.02 -16.30
C GLU A 81 -2.45 -8.65 -15.63
N TYR A 82 -1.51 -8.34 -14.77
CA TYR A 82 -1.41 -7.04 -14.11
C TYR A 82 -1.22 -5.91 -15.13
N ASN A 83 -0.31 -6.09 -16.08
CA ASN A 83 -0.05 -5.10 -17.12
C ASN A 83 -1.27 -4.88 -18.01
N ALA A 84 -2.00 -5.95 -18.32
CA ALA A 84 -3.22 -5.89 -19.12
C ALA A 84 -4.34 -5.14 -18.40
N LEU A 85 -4.46 -5.33 -17.08
CA LEU A 85 -5.51 -4.70 -16.27
C LEU A 85 -5.18 -3.27 -15.90
N CYS A 86 -3.96 -3.01 -15.45
CA CYS A 86 -3.59 -1.74 -14.82
C CYS A 86 -2.88 -0.76 -15.76
N HIS A 87 -2.30 -1.24 -16.85
CA HIS A 87 -1.51 -0.41 -17.78
C HIS A 87 -0.53 0.49 -17.04
N PRO A 88 0.37 -0.07 -16.21
CA PRO A 88 1.20 0.74 -15.33
C PRO A 88 2.13 1.67 -16.10
N LYS A 89 2.26 2.89 -15.59
CA LYS A 89 3.12 3.93 -16.14
C LYS A 89 4.59 3.48 -16.27
N PHE A 90 5.04 2.60 -15.37
CA PHE A 90 6.42 2.14 -15.32
C PHE A 90 6.67 0.86 -16.15
N GLY A 91 5.67 0.39 -16.88
CA GLY A 91 5.80 -0.72 -17.80
C GLY A 91 5.90 -2.10 -17.12
N PRO A 92 6.56 -3.07 -17.79
CA PRO A 92 6.53 -4.47 -17.33
C PRO A 92 7.22 -4.74 -15.99
N ASP A 93 8.07 -3.84 -15.52
CA ASP A 93 8.77 -4.03 -14.25
C ASP A 93 7.92 -3.67 -13.03
N ALA A 94 6.74 -3.06 -13.24
CA ALA A 94 5.90 -2.58 -12.15
C ALA A 94 5.44 -3.71 -11.22
N TYR A 95 5.06 -4.85 -11.77
CA TYR A 95 4.57 -5.97 -10.98
C TYR A 95 5.63 -6.51 -10.00
N ASP A 96 6.83 -6.72 -10.50
CA ASP A 96 7.95 -7.20 -9.68
C ASP A 96 8.35 -6.16 -8.63
N ALA A 97 8.32 -4.88 -8.98
CA ALA A 97 8.61 -3.79 -8.05
C ALA A 97 7.57 -3.74 -6.92
N MET A 98 6.30 -3.95 -7.24
CA MET A 98 5.21 -4.00 -6.25
C MET A 98 5.41 -5.16 -5.29
N LEU A 99 5.76 -6.35 -5.78
CA LEU A 99 6.02 -7.51 -4.94
C LEU A 99 7.26 -7.28 -4.05
N GLN A 100 8.31 -6.68 -4.60
CA GLN A 100 9.51 -6.37 -3.83
C GLN A 100 9.23 -5.35 -2.73
N PHE A 101 8.46 -4.31 -3.05
CA PHE A 101 8.06 -3.32 -2.05
C PHE A 101 7.31 -3.98 -0.89
N THR A 102 6.41 -4.93 -1.20
CA THR A 102 5.67 -5.66 -0.17
C THR A 102 6.60 -6.42 0.76
N LYS A 103 7.61 -7.08 0.21
CA LYS A 103 8.64 -7.77 1.02
C LYS A 103 9.42 -6.81 1.88
N ASP A 104 9.83 -5.69 1.31
CA ASP A 104 10.67 -4.70 2.00
C ASP A 104 9.91 -4.04 3.15
N VAL A 105 8.68 -3.63 2.90
CA VAL A 105 7.90 -2.87 3.88
C VAL A 105 7.54 -3.70 5.11
N LYS A 106 7.48 -5.02 4.99
CA LYS A 106 7.24 -5.91 6.12
C LYS A 106 8.31 -5.78 7.23
N ASN A 107 9.50 -5.34 6.86
CA ASN A 107 10.60 -5.16 7.83
C ASN A 107 10.46 -3.88 8.63
N TYR A 108 9.60 -2.96 8.21
CA TYR A 108 9.51 -1.62 8.80
C TYR A 108 8.13 -1.28 9.34
N VAL A 109 7.08 -1.91 8.82
CA VAL A 109 5.68 -1.63 9.19
C VAL A 109 5.07 -2.88 9.83
N PRO A 110 4.41 -2.73 10.99
CA PRO A 110 3.87 -3.89 11.73
C PRO A 110 2.82 -4.70 10.99
N HIS A 111 1.97 -4.05 10.20
CA HIS A 111 0.86 -4.70 9.52
C HIS A 111 0.92 -4.42 8.02
N VAL A 112 1.14 -5.47 7.24
CA VAL A 112 1.16 -5.39 5.77
C VAL A 112 0.22 -6.43 5.21
N ALA A 113 -0.67 -6.02 4.31
CA ALA A 113 -1.62 -6.91 3.66
C ALA A 113 -1.66 -6.64 2.16
N MET A 114 -2.17 -7.59 1.40
CA MET A 114 -2.43 -7.42 -0.03
C MET A 114 -3.92 -7.57 -0.31
N SER A 115 -4.38 -6.93 -1.38
CA SER A 115 -5.78 -6.99 -1.78
C SER A 115 -5.93 -7.04 -3.29
N VAL A 116 -7.09 -7.56 -3.73
CA VAL A 116 -7.51 -7.54 -5.13
C VAL A 116 -8.96 -7.07 -5.19
N VAL A 117 -9.37 -6.55 -6.36
CA VAL A 117 -10.77 -6.22 -6.61
C VAL A 117 -11.47 -7.49 -7.09
N GLY A 118 -12.68 -7.74 -6.58
CA GLY A 118 -13.42 -8.97 -6.86
C GLY A 118 -13.96 -9.13 -8.29
N VAL A 119 -13.62 -8.21 -9.20
CA VAL A 119 -14.06 -8.25 -10.59
C VAL A 119 -13.19 -9.09 -11.50
N ILE A 120 -12.03 -9.55 -11.02
CA ILE A 120 -11.17 -10.43 -11.79
C ILE A 120 -11.68 -11.89 -11.72
N PRO A 121 -11.29 -12.78 -12.66
CA PRO A 121 -11.72 -14.18 -12.62
C PRO A 121 -11.40 -14.87 -11.30
N ARG A 122 -12.27 -15.79 -10.89
CA ARG A 122 -12.14 -16.47 -9.59
C ARG A 122 -10.82 -17.23 -9.45
N ASP A 123 -10.39 -17.91 -10.51
CA ASP A 123 -9.11 -18.64 -10.51
C ASP A 123 -7.93 -17.67 -10.36
N HIS A 124 -8.03 -16.46 -10.89
CA HIS A 124 -7.01 -15.41 -10.68
C HIS A 124 -6.97 -14.98 -9.21
N ILE A 125 -8.13 -14.83 -8.58
CA ILE A 125 -8.22 -14.50 -7.16
C ILE A 125 -7.51 -15.55 -6.31
N GLU A 126 -7.73 -16.83 -6.60
CA GLU A 126 -7.09 -17.93 -5.87
C GLU A 126 -5.57 -17.91 -6.04
N LYS A 127 -5.07 -17.63 -7.25
CA LYS A 127 -3.64 -17.48 -7.49
C LYS A 127 -3.06 -16.28 -6.75
N CYS A 128 -3.80 -15.18 -6.69
CA CYS A 128 -3.40 -14.00 -5.90
C CYS A 128 -3.30 -14.33 -4.41
N ARG A 129 -4.25 -15.11 -3.91
CA ARG A 129 -4.21 -15.58 -2.52
C ARG A 129 -2.94 -16.38 -2.23
N ASP A 130 -2.53 -17.23 -3.17
CA ASP A 130 -1.31 -18.02 -3.04
C ASP A 130 -0.07 -17.13 -3.03
N ILE A 131 -0.04 -16.07 -3.86
CA ILE A 131 1.06 -15.11 -3.88
C ILE A 131 1.19 -14.41 -2.53
N ALA A 132 0.08 -13.95 -1.97
CA ALA A 132 0.08 -13.31 -0.66
C ALA A 132 0.57 -14.30 0.43
N ALA A 133 0.16 -15.56 0.34
CA ALA A 133 0.61 -16.59 1.28
C ALA A 133 2.12 -16.83 1.18
N GLU A 134 2.68 -16.83 -0.02
CA GLU A 134 4.12 -16.95 -0.21
C GLU A 134 4.88 -15.76 0.39
N LEU A 135 4.32 -14.57 0.29
CA LEU A 135 4.89 -13.37 0.88
C LEU A 135 4.61 -13.27 2.38
N LYS A 136 3.79 -14.20 2.91
CA LYS A 136 3.41 -14.25 4.33
C LYS A 136 2.71 -12.97 4.78
N VAL A 137 1.76 -12.51 3.97
CA VAL A 137 0.90 -11.37 4.28
C VAL A 137 -0.57 -11.77 4.17
N PRO A 138 -1.47 -11.17 4.97
CA PRO A 138 -2.90 -11.36 4.83
C PRO A 138 -3.40 -10.94 3.44
N PHE A 139 -4.46 -11.59 2.98
CA PHE A 139 -5.06 -11.33 1.68
C PHE A 139 -6.52 -10.95 1.83
N ARG A 140 -6.95 -9.94 1.08
CA ARG A 140 -8.33 -9.44 1.13
C ARG A 140 -8.86 -9.24 -0.28
N VAL A 141 -10.13 -9.61 -0.49
CA VAL A 141 -10.88 -9.30 -1.73
C VAL A 141 -11.79 -8.11 -1.43
N ARG A 142 -11.68 -7.08 -2.24
CA ARG A 142 -12.49 -5.85 -2.08
C ARG A 142 -13.72 -5.88 -2.95
#